data_6be3013da07131be2874c3ef6cb93fd8
#
_entry.id   6be3013da07131be2874c3ef6cb93fd8
#
_cell.length_a   1.000
_cell.length_b   1.000
_cell.length_c   1.000
_cell.angle_alpha   90.00
_cell.angle_beta   90.00
_cell.angle_gamma   90.00
#
_symmetry.space_group_name_H-M   'P 1'
#
loop_
_entity.id
_entity.type
_entity.pdbx_description
1 polymer ?
#
loop_
_entity_poly.entity_id
_entity_poly.type
_entity_poly.pdbx_seq_one_letter_code
_entity_poly.pdbx_strand_id
1 'polypeptide(L)'
;RVLNDMSQLNTEIELFGEKLSMPLVLAPVGACGMYASRGEVQAAKAADNKGIPFTLSTVSICPIEEVAPTLKRSMWFQLYVLKDRGFMKNALERAKAAGCKTLVFTVDMPTPGARYRDMHSGMSGEYKWLRRTLQGFTHPLWSYDMLMKGRPFTLGNVSQYMGKPVGLDDYIGWLTDNFDPSISWKDLEWIRDFWDGSMVIK
;
A
#
# COMPACT_ATOMS: atom_id res chain seq x y z
N ARG A 1 -9.64 22.78 26.61
CA ARG A 1 -9.87 24.23 26.55
C ARG A 1 -11.36 24.48 26.31
N VAL A 2 -11.98 25.33 27.09
CA VAL A 2 -13.39 25.75 26.97
C VAL A 2 -13.45 27.25 26.70
N LEU A 3 -14.56 27.72 26.17
CA LEU A 3 -14.81 29.15 25.85
C LEU A 3 -13.82 29.76 24.83
N ASN A 4 -13.34 28.92 23.87
CA ASN A 4 -12.67 29.44 22.71
C ASN A 4 -13.67 29.80 21.62
N ASP A 5 -13.41 30.91 20.94
CA ASP A 5 -14.13 31.22 19.70
C ASP A 5 -13.80 30.22 18.63
N MET A 6 -14.78 29.45 18.15
CA MET A 6 -14.66 28.41 17.11
C MET A 6 -15.40 28.82 15.84
N SER A 7 -15.71 30.10 15.66
CA SER A 7 -16.42 30.62 14.48
C SER A 7 -15.61 30.48 13.20
N GLN A 8 -14.28 30.40 13.33
CA GLN A 8 -13.37 30.16 12.21
C GLN A 8 -12.46 28.97 12.53
N LEU A 9 -12.81 27.81 11.99
CA LEU A 9 -12.00 26.60 12.11
C LEU A 9 -11.08 26.48 10.91
N ASN A 10 -9.77 26.45 11.15
CA ASN A 10 -8.76 26.09 10.16
C ASN A 10 -8.10 24.77 10.57
N THR A 11 -8.17 23.77 9.69
CA THR A 11 -7.54 22.44 9.89
C THR A 11 -6.27 22.27 9.07
N GLU A 12 -5.86 23.27 8.32
CA GLU A 12 -4.65 23.21 7.49
C GLU A 12 -3.40 23.06 8.35
N ILE A 13 -2.50 22.21 7.90
CA ILE A 13 -1.17 22.04 8.48
C ILE A 13 -0.10 21.97 7.37
N GLU A 14 1.12 22.20 7.76
CA GLU A 14 2.29 21.88 6.95
C GLU A 14 2.98 20.64 7.54
N LEU A 15 3.22 19.63 6.70
CA LEU A 15 3.90 18.40 7.08
C LEU A 15 4.93 18.04 6.00
N PHE A 16 6.21 17.91 6.39
CA PHE A 16 7.31 17.61 5.48
C PHE A 16 7.41 18.55 4.25
N GLY A 17 7.09 19.83 4.45
CA GLY A 17 7.07 20.85 3.38
C GLY A 17 5.86 20.77 2.45
N GLU A 18 4.86 19.95 2.78
CA GLU A 18 3.60 19.86 2.04
C GLU A 18 2.44 20.49 2.84
N LYS A 19 1.65 21.34 2.18
CA LYS A 19 0.43 21.88 2.77
C LYS A 19 -0.70 20.87 2.66
N LEU A 20 -1.30 20.53 3.79
CA LEU A 20 -2.43 19.60 3.91
C LEU A 20 -3.67 20.35 4.35
N SER A 21 -4.84 19.98 3.82
CA SER A 21 -6.11 20.57 4.20
C SER A 21 -6.55 20.20 5.64
N MET A 22 -6.01 19.12 6.17
CA MET A 22 -6.25 18.62 7.52
C MET A 22 -5.11 17.71 7.98
N PRO A 23 -4.90 17.51 9.30
CA PRO A 23 -3.85 16.66 9.84
C PRO A 23 -4.17 15.17 9.69
N LEU A 24 -4.31 14.72 8.44
CA LEU A 24 -4.67 13.36 8.08
C LEU A 24 -3.84 12.88 6.89
N VAL A 25 -3.41 11.63 6.96
CA VAL A 25 -2.75 10.91 5.87
C VAL A 25 -3.49 9.59 5.64
N LEU A 26 -3.81 9.27 4.40
CA LEU A 26 -4.43 8.00 4.08
C LEU A 26 -3.38 6.87 4.18
N ALA A 27 -3.59 5.98 5.15
CA ALA A 27 -2.64 4.92 5.49
C ALA A 27 -2.48 3.89 4.36
N PRO A 28 -1.34 3.18 4.27
CA PRO A 28 -1.14 2.13 3.29
C PRO A 28 -2.05 0.93 3.58
N VAL A 29 -2.78 0.48 2.56
CA VAL A 29 -3.61 -0.73 2.60
C VAL A 29 -3.11 -1.70 1.55
N GLY A 30 -2.69 -2.89 1.99
CA GLY A 30 -2.26 -3.96 1.08
C GLY A 30 -3.43 -4.52 0.27
N ALA A 31 -3.19 -4.82 -1.00
CA ALA A 31 -4.15 -5.42 -1.91
C ALA A 31 -5.53 -4.71 -1.94
N CYS A 32 -5.55 -3.38 -1.83
CA CYS A 32 -6.78 -2.58 -1.82
C CYS A 32 -7.62 -2.81 -3.10
N GLY A 33 -6.96 -3.02 -4.23
CA GLY A 33 -7.60 -3.36 -5.51
C GLY A 33 -8.38 -4.68 -5.52
N MET A 34 -8.32 -5.49 -4.46
CA MET A 34 -9.17 -6.66 -4.29
C MET A 34 -10.56 -6.35 -3.73
N TYR A 35 -10.71 -5.22 -3.03
CA TYR A 35 -11.99 -4.82 -2.44
C TYR A 35 -12.86 -4.05 -3.43
N ALA A 36 -12.23 -3.28 -4.30
CA ALA A 36 -12.88 -2.57 -5.40
C ALA A 36 -11.92 -2.51 -6.60
N SER A 37 -12.45 -2.45 -7.81
CA SER A 37 -11.66 -2.38 -9.03
C SER A 37 -10.68 -1.20 -8.97
N ARG A 38 -9.39 -1.46 -9.11
CA ARG A 38 -8.31 -0.46 -9.00
C ARG A 38 -8.43 0.41 -7.74
N GLY A 39 -8.70 -0.21 -6.58
CA GLY A 39 -9.01 0.46 -5.32
C GLY A 39 -7.95 1.47 -4.87
N GLU A 40 -6.65 1.18 -5.10
CA GLU A 40 -5.56 2.10 -4.79
C GLU A 40 -5.67 3.41 -5.59
N VAL A 41 -6.00 3.33 -6.89
CA VAL A 41 -6.20 4.51 -7.74
C VAL A 41 -7.40 5.33 -7.28
N GLN A 42 -8.50 4.66 -6.92
CA GLN A 42 -9.70 5.34 -6.40
C GLN A 42 -9.42 6.05 -5.08
N ALA A 43 -8.75 5.37 -4.14
CA ALA A 43 -8.39 5.92 -2.84
C ALA A 43 -7.40 7.10 -2.99
N ALA A 44 -6.41 6.96 -3.87
CA ALA A 44 -5.44 8.00 -4.17
C ALA A 44 -6.10 9.28 -4.71
N LYS A 45 -6.99 9.15 -5.70
CA LYS A 45 -7.78 10.28 -6.23
C LYS A 45 -8.68 10.92 -5.17
N ALA A 46 -9.29 10.12 -4.31
CA ALA A 46 -10.13 10.63 -3.24
C ALA A 46 -9.32 11.45 -2.22
N ALA A 47 -8.13 10.98 -1.85
CA ALA A 47 -7.19 11.69 -0.98
C ALA A 47 -6.72 13.00 -1.62
N ASP A 48 -6.29 12.96 -2.88
CA ASP A 48 -5.82 14.13 -3.62
C ASP A 48 -6.90 15.21 -3.72
N ASN A 49 -8.15 14.82 -4.02
CA ASN A 49 -9.30 15.72 -4.06
C ASN A 49 -9.62 16.36 -2.69
N LYS A 50 -9.28 15.69 -1.59
CA LYS A 50 -9.43 16.21 -0.24
C LYS A 50 -8.21 16.97 0.28
N GLY A 51 -7.16 17.09 -0.51
CA GLY A 51 -5.95 17.80 -0.12
C GLY A 51 -5.14 17.11 0.97
N ILE A 52 -5.19 15.77 1.04
CA ILE A 52 -4.42 14.94 1.98
C ILE A 52 -3.53 13.94 1.22
N PRO A 53 -2.39 13.52 1.78
CA PRO A 53 -1.52 12.53 1.16
C PRO A 53 -2.16 11.13 1.14
N PHE A 54 -1.89 10.40 0.07
CA PHE A 54 -2.16 8.97 -0.06
C PHE A 54 -0.86 8.19 0.08
N THR A 55 -0.87 7.11 0.86
CA THR A 55 0.29 6.21 1.00
C THR A 55 0.03 4.91 0.24
N LEU A 56 0.84 4.63 -0.78
CA LEU A 56 0.77 3.38 -1.53
C LEU A 56 1.52 2.28 -0.78
N SER A 57 0.90 1.10 -0.65
CA SER A 57 1.53 -0.06 -0.03
C SER A 57 2.53 -0.75 -0.97
N THR A 58 3.62 -1.32 -0.44
CA THR A 58 4.50 -2.26 -1.15
C THR A 58 3.72 -3.34 -1.89
N VAL A 59 2.65 -3.82 -1.26
CA VAL A 59 1.85 -4.97 -1.69
C VAL A 59 0.49 -4.54 -2.26
N SER A 60 0.51 -3.50 -3.06
CA SER A 60 -0.66 -3.01 -3.81
C SER A 60 -0.93 -3.83 -5.07
N ILE A 61 -2.20 -3.90 -5.47
CA ILE A 61 -2.61 -4.44 -6.79
C ILE A 61 -2.19 -3.48 -7.90
N CYS A 62 -2.46 -2.17 -7.72
CA CYS A 62 -2.01 -1.16 -8.66
C CYS A 62 -0.53 -0.83 -8.41
N PRO A 63 0.36 -0.92 -9.41
CA PRO A 63 1.75 -0.54 -9.24
C PRO A 63 1.94 0.97 -9.09
N ILE A 64 3.13 1.38 -8.66
CA ILE A 64 3.53 2.78 -8.49
C ILE A 64 3.22 3.59 -9.75
N GLU A 65 3.56 3.07 -10.91
CA GLU A 65 3.46 3.73 -12.22
C GLU A 65 2.03 3.93 -12.68
N GLU A 66 1.08 3.18 -12.12
CA GLU A 66 -0.33 3.37 -12.40
C GLU A 66 -0.97 4.41 -11.47
N VAL A 67 -0.57 4.42 -10.20
CA VAL A 67 -1.17 5.31 -9.20
C VAL A 67 -0.62 6.73 -9.30
N ALA A 68 0.70 6.89 -9.36
CA ALA A 68 1.35 8.18 -9.31
C ALA A 68 0.85 9.19 -10.37
N PRO A 69 0.68 8.82 -11.65
CA PRO A 69 0.21 9.77 -12.67
C PRO A 69 -1.23 10.26 -12.48
N THR A 70 -1.98 9.62 -11.60
CA THR A 70 -3.39 10.01 -11.33
C THR A 70 -3.51 11.12 -10.30
N LEU A 71 -2.42 11.51 -9.65
CA LEU A 71 -2.36 12.48 -8.56
C LEU A 71 -1.74 13.79 -9.01
N LYS A 72 -2.22 14.91 -8.44
CA LYS A 72 -1.64 16.24 -8.60
C LYS A 72 -0.50 16.49 -7.61
N ARG A 73 -0.57 15.82 -6.43
CA ARG A 73 0.46 15.90 -5.39
C ARG A 73 1.31 14.64 -5.34
N SER A 74 2.47 14.74 -4.72
CA SER A 74 3.31 13.58 -4.44
C SER A 74 2.56 12.57 -3.58
N MET A 75 2.60 11.29 -3.96
CA MET A 75 2.15 10.22 -3.06
C MET A 75 3.28 9.82 -2.11
N TRP A 76 2.91 9.23 -0.99
CA TRP A 76 3.84 8.56 -0.10
C TRP A 76 3.94 7.09 -0.47
N PHE A 77 5.10 6.49 -0.24
CA PHE A 77 5.31 5.08 -0.51
C PHE A 77 5.66 4.33 0.77
N GLN A 78 4.97 3.23 1.02
CA GLN A 78 5.27 2.37 2.18
C GLN A 78 6.13 1.19 1.75
N LEU A 79 7.23 0.95 2.47
CA LEU A 79 8.15 -0.16 2.25
C LEU A 79 8.22 -1.07 3.49
N TYR A 80 8.14 -2.38 3.27
CA TYR A 80 8.47 -3.38 4.29
C TYR A 80 9.96 -3.68 4.31
N VAL A 81 10.43 -4.16 5.45
CA VAL A 81 11.77 -4.76 5.54
C VAL A 81 11.71 -6.18 5.02
N LEU A 82 12.44 -6.45 3.96
CA LEU A 82 12.46 -7.73 3.29
C LEU A 82 13.90 -8.22 3.14
N LYS A 83 14.10 -9.53 3.16
CA LYS A 83 15.41 -10.16 2.88
C LYS A 83 15.91 -9.83 1.48
N ASP A 84 14.99 -9.75 0.50
CA ASP A 84 15.32 -9.35 -0.87
C ASP A 84 15.60 -7.83 -0.92
N ARG A 85 16.85 -7.46 -0.68
CA ARG A 85 17.33 -6.08 -0.77
C ARG A 85 17.31 -5.54 -2.20
N GLY A 86 17.37 -6.42 -3.20
CA GLY A 86 17.24 -6.06 -4.61
C GLY A 86 15.84 -5.54 -4.92
N PHE A 87 14.81 -6.24 -4.44
CA PHE A 87 13.43 -5.76 -4.52
C PHE A 87 13.24 -4.42 -3.81
N MET A 88 13.78 -4.27 -2.60
CA MET A 88 13.66 -3.02 -1.84
C MET A 88 14.27 -1.84 -2.61
N LYS A 89 15.49 -2.01 -3.16
CA LYS A 89 16.14 -0.98 -4.00
C LYS A 89 15.31 -0.63 -5.22
N ASN A 90 14.87 -1.64 -5.97
CA ASN A 90 14.03 -1.43 -7.14
C ASN A 90 12.74 -0.65 -6.81
N ALA A 91 12.06 -1.03 -5.72
CA ALA A 91 10.83 -0.34 -5.29
C ALA A 91 11.10 1.13 -4.90
N LEU A 92 12.23 1.40 -4.22
CA LEU A 92 12.65 2.77 -3.87
C LEU A 92 13.02 3.60 -5.09
N GLU A 93 13.76 3.04 -6.06
CA GLU A 93 14.10 3.70 -7.32
C GLU A 93 12.85 4.08 -8.10
N ARG A 94 11.91 3.16 -8.22
CA ARG A 94 10.62 3.39 -8.89
C ARG A 94 9.78 4.45 -8.17
N ALA A 95 9.75 4.42 -6.83
CA ALA A 95 9.07 5.43 -6.03
C ALA A 95 9.71 6.83 -6.23
N LYS A 96 11.04 6.93 -6.24
CA LYS A 96 11.75 8.18 -6.57
C LYS A 96 11.42 8.66 -7.98
N ALA A 97 11.48 7.77 -8.98
CA ALA A 97 11.16 8.10 -10.37
C ALA A 97 9.71 8.58 -10.55
N ALA A 98 8.79 8.07 -9.73
CA ALA A 98 7.39 8.50 -9.68
C ALA A 98 7.16 9.80 -8.89
N GLY A 99 8.22 10.43 -8.36
CA GLY A 99 8.14 11.69 -7.62
C GLY A 99 7.68 11.56 -6.17
N CYS A 100 7.76 10.36 -5.56
CA CYS A 100 7.47 10.18 -4.13
C CYS A 100 8.52 10.91 -3.29
N LYS A 101 8.06 11.76 -2.36
CA LYS A 101 8.94 12.53 -1.47
C LYS A 101 9.04 11.95 -0.06
N THR A 102 8.07 11.15 0.35
CA THR A 102 8.00 10.60 1.70
C THR A 102 7.91 9.08 1.66
N LEU A 103 8.83 8.44 2.37
CA LEU A 103 8.87 7.01 2.61
C LEU A 103 8.25 6.67 3.97
N VAL A 104 7.33 5.71 3.99
CA VAL A 104 6.78 5.12 5.22
C VAL A 104 7.41 3.75 5.40
N PHE A 105 8.39 3.66 6.29
CA PHE A 105 9.17 2.45 6.51
C PHE A 105 8.56 1.63 7.65
N THR A 106 8.06 0.43 7.32
CA THR A 106 7.34 -0.44 8.26
C THR A 106 8.32 -1.42 8.92
N VAL A 107 8.42 -1.36 10.24
CA VAL A 107 9.39 -2.11 11.05
C VAL A 107 8.76 -3.09 12.05
N ASP A 108 7.44 -3.14 12.13
CA ASP A 108 6.68 -3.93 13.11
C ASP A 108 6.24 -5.32 12.59
N MET A 109 6.80 -5.77 11.46
CA MET A 109 6.44 -7.04 10.85
C MET A 109 7.64 -7.97 10.62
N PRO A 110 8.28 -8.46 11.69
CA PRO A 110 9.39 -9.41 11.57
C PRO A 110 8.90 -10.79 11.12
N THR A 111 7.63 -11.12 11.37
CA THR A 111 6.97 -12.38 11.00
C THR A 111 5.53 -12.13 10.59
N PRO A 112 4.96 -12.99 9.70
CA PRO A 112 3.54 -12.89 9.35
C PRO A 112 2.65 -13.14 10.57
N GLY A 113 1.67 -12.25 10.79
CA GLY A 113 0.65 -12.44 11.81
C GLY A 113 -0.40 -13.50 11.41
N ALA A 114 -0.91 -14.25 12.38
CA ALA A 114 -2.02 -15.17 12.17
C ALA A 114 -3.33 -14.40 11.91
N ARG A 115 -3.91 -14.59 10.71
CA ARG A 115 -5.15 -13.93 10.30
C ARG A 115 -6.30 -14.95 10.24
N TYR A 116 -6.85 -15.28 11.38
CA TYR A 116 -7.94 -16.27 11.48
C TYR A 116 -9.17 -15.92 10.64
N ARG A 117 -9.47 -14.61 10.52
CA ARG A 117 -10.60 -14.16 9.71
C ARG A 117 -10.40 -14.43 8.22
N ASP A 118 -9.17 -14.33 7.72
CA ASP A 118 -8.84 -14.64 6.32
C ASP A 118 -9.00 -16.13 6.03
N MET A 119 -8.71 -17.00 6.99
CA MET A 119 -8.98 -18.45 6.90
C MET A 119 -10.47 -18.73 6.86
N HIS A 120 -11.26 -18.08 7.71
CA HIS A 120 -12.72 -18.26 7.75
C HIS A 120 -13.41 -17.69 6.51
N SER A 121 -12.92 -16.59 5.95
CA SER A 121 -13.51 -15.95 4.76
C SER A 121 -13.17 -16.65 3.44
N GLY A 122 -12.27 -17.64 3.45
CA GLY A 122 -11.80 -18.31 2.23
C GLY A 122 -10.67 -17.59 1.49
N MET A 123 -10.06 -16.57 2.10
CA MET A 123 -8.89 -15.92 1.54
C MET A 123 -7.66 -16.84 1.57
N SER A 124 -7.58 -17.71 2.59
CA SER A 124 -6.59 -18.77 2.73
C SER A 124 -7.24 -20.07 3.23
N GLY A 125 -6.49 -21.18 3.28
CA GLY A 125 -6.96 -22.47 3.77
C GLY A 125 -7.35 -23.46 2.66
N GLU A 126 -7.71 -24.69 3.06
CA GLU A 126 -7.91 -25.83 2.13
C GLU A 126 -9.06 -25.62 1.13
N TYR A 127 -10.17 -25.04 1.57
CA TYR A 127 -11.37 -24.84 0.74
C TYR A 127 -11.47 -23.43 0.14
N LYS A 128 -10.34 -22.69 0.01
CA LYS A 128 -10.32 -21.30 -0.46
C LYS A 128 -10.98 -21.14 -1.83
N TRP A 129 -10.75 -22.08 -2.77
CA TRP A 129 -11.31 -22.00 -4.12
C TRP A 129 -12.84 -22.08 -4.12
N LEU A 130 -13.44 -23.00 -3.33
CA LEU A 130 -14.88 -23.16 -3.23
C LEU A 130 -15.53 -21.93 -2.59
N ARG A 131 -14.96 -21.45 -1.49
CA ARG A 131 -15.45 -20.26 -0.79
C ARG A 131 -15.37 -19.00 -1.65
N ARG A 132 -14.26 -18.80 -2.37
CA ARG A 132 -14.09 -17.67 -3.31
C ARG A 132 -15.13 -17.74 -4.44
N THR A 133 -15.37 -18.93 -4.99
CA THR A 133 -16.38 -19.12 -6.04
C THR A 133 -17.77 -18.79 -5.53
N LEU A 134 -18.16 -19.30 -4.36
CA LEU A 134 -19.45 -19.00 -3.73
C LEU A 134 -19.61 -17.50 -3.44
N GLN A 135 -18.56 -16.85 -2.92
CA GLN A 135 -18.57 -15.39 -2.71
C GLN A 135 -18.77 -14.62 -4.02
N GLY A 136 -18.10 -15.06 -5.10
CA GLY A 136 -18.31 -14.46 -6.43
C GLY A 136 -19.77 -14.51 -6.88
N PHE A 137 -20.45 -15.64 -6.68
CA PHE A 137 -21.86 -15.77 -7.03
C PHE A 137 -22.80 -14.97 -6.11
N THR A 138 -22.49 -14.89 -4.83
CA THR A 138 -23.33 -14.15 -3.86
C THR A 138 -23.11 -12.63 -3.93
N HIS A 139 -22.04 -12.15 -4.60
CA HIS A 139 -21.73 -10.73 -4.77
C HIS A 139 -21.59 -10.36 -6.26
N PRO A 140 -22.66 -10.46 -7.07
CA PRO A 140 -22.58 -10.34 -8.53
C PRO A 140 -22.09 -8.95 -9.01
N LEU A 141 -22.46 -7.87 -8.32
CA LEU A 141 -22.00 -6.52 -8.67
C LEU A 141 -20.51 -6.36 -8.48
N TRP A 142 -19.97 -6.84 -7.35
CA TRP A 142 -18.53 -6.86 -7.10
C TRP A 142 -17.81 -7.73 -8.12
N SER A 143 -18.33 -8.94 -8.39
CA SER A 143 -17.74 -9.86 -9.37
C SER A 143 -17.69 -9.25 -10.77
N TYR A 144 -18.77 -8.60 -11.19
CA TYR A 144 -18.82 -7.91 -12.48
C TYR A 144 -17.79 -6.77 -12.55
N ASP A 145 -17.75 -5.89 -11.54
CA ASP A 145 -16.80 -4.77 -11.50
C ASP A 145 -15.35 -5.26 -11.50
N MET A 146 -15.05 -6.27 -10.69
CA MET A 146 -13.72 -6.86 -10.62
C MET A 146 -13.30 -7.54 -11.92
N LEU A 147 -14.18 -8.31 -12.55
CA LEU A 147 -13.87 -9.01 -13.80
C LEU A 147 -13.67 -8.04 -14.97
N MET A 148 -14.48 -6.97 -15.03
CA MET A 148 -14.45 -6.03 -16.14
C MET A 148 -13.41 -4.92 -16.00
N LYS A 149 -13.17 -4.45 -14.77
CA LYS A 149 -12.33 -3.27 -14.52
C LYS A 149 -11.17 -3.53 -13.54
N GLY A 150 -11.24 -4.60 -12.76
CA GLY A 150 -10.27 -4.87 -11.68
C GLY A 150 -8.99 -5.55 -12.13
N ARG A 151 -8.92 -6.09 -13.33
CA ARG A 151 -7.76 -6.86 -13.81
C ARG A 151 -6.56 -5.95 -14.11
N PRO A 152 -5.32 -6.47 -13.97
CA PRO A 152 -4.95 -7.79 -13.46
C PRO A 152 -5.08 -7.89 -11.93
N PHE A 153 -5.39 -9.10 -11.40
CA PHE A 153 -5.43 -9.39 -9.95
C PHE A 153 -4.06 -9.85 -9.44
N THR A 154 -3.04 -9.13 -9.78
CA THR A 154 -1.66 -9.42 -9.38
C THR A 154 -1.12 -8.28 -8.56
N LEU A 155 -0.16 -8.56 -7.71
CA LEU A 155 0.54 -7.52 -6.95
C LEU A 155 1.46 -6.75 -7.88
N GLY A 156 1.04 -5.55 -8.25
CA GLY A 156 1.67 -4.77 -9.31
C GLY A 156 3.16 -4.53 -9.08
N ASN A 157 3.54 -4.09 -7.88
CA ASN A 157 4.94 -3.79 -7.58
C ASN A 157 5.83 -5.04 -7.59
N VAL A 158 5.33 -6.15 -7.03
CA VAL A 158 6.07 -7.42 -6.97
C VAL A 158 6.16 -8.05 -8.35
N SER A 159 5.05 -8.05 -9.11
CA SER A 159 5.00 -8.62 -10.46
C SER A 159 5.96 -7.93 -11.42
N GLN A 160 6.09 -6.62 -11.33
CA GLN A 160 7.03 -5.85 -12.16
C GLN A 160 8.49 -6.20 -11.87
N TYR A 161 8.84 -6.35 -10.59
CA TYR A 161 10.19 -6.76 -10.20
C TYR A 161 10.50 -8.19 -10.64
N MET A 162 9.56 -9.11 -10.43
CA MET A 162 9.72 -10.52 -10.79
C MET A 162 9.66 -10.80 -12.30
N GLY A 163 9.21 -9.84 -13.11
CA GLY A 163 8.99 -10.01 -14.54
C GLY A 163 7.91 -11.05 -14.91
N LYS A 164 7.08 -11.43 -13.95
CA LYS A 164 5.95 -12.38 -14.12
C LYS A 164 4.77 -11.99 -13.23
N PRO A 165 3.54 -12.36 -13.62
CA PRO A 165 2.37 -12.14 -12.77
C PRO A 165 2.51 -12.90 -11.43
N VAL A 166 2.37 -12.17 -10.32
CA VAL A 166 2.36 -12.74 -8.96
C VAL A 166 0.96 -12.61 -8.39
N GLY A 167 0.26 -13.71 -8.28
CA GLY A 167 -1.08 -13.78 -7.70
C GLY A 167 -1.05 -13.73 -6.17
N LEU A 168 -2.24 -13.67 -5.57
CA LEU A 168 -2.38 -13.58 -4.10
C LEU A 168 -1.77 -14.80 -3.38
N ASP A 169 -1.92 -15.99 -3.97
CA ASP A 169 -1.45 -17.23 -3.34
C ASP A 169 0.08 -17.32 -3.37
N ASP A 170 0.69 -16.95 -4.51
CA ASP A 170 2.15 -16.89 -4.66
C ASP A 170 2.74 -15.80 -3.78
N TYR A 171 2.00 -14.71 -3.59
CA TYR A 171 2.40 -13.58 -2.76
C TYR A 171 2.51 -13.96 -1.28
N ILE A 172 1.55 -14.69 -0.72
CA ILE A 172 1.59 -15.06 0.69
C ILE A 172 2.85 -15.90 0.97
N GLY A 173 3.19 -16.82 0.07
CA GLY A 173 4.43 -17.59 0.13
C GLY A 173 5.66 -16.68 0.03
N TRP A 174 5.73 -15.86 -1.01
CA TRP A 174 6.84 -14.95 -1.23
C TRP A 174 7.06 -13.98 -0.05
N LEU A 175 5.98 -13.42 0.48
CA LEU A 175 6.07 -12.49 1.61
C LEU A 175 6.57 -13.20 2.88
N THR A 176 6.05 -14.40 3.16
CA THR A 176 6.47 -15.21 4.31
C THR A 176 7.96 -15.55 4.25
N ASP A 177 8.45 -15.90 3.07
CA ASP A 177 9.86 -16.25 2.86
C ASP A 177 10.79 -15.03 2.94
N ASN A 178 10.26 -13.85 2.61
CA ASN A 178 11.02 -12.60 2.50
C ASN A 178 10.94 -11.69 3.71
N PHE A 179 10.05 -11.92 4.69
CA PHE A 179 10.10 -11.15 5.92
C PHE A 179 11.46 -11.35 6.62
N ASP A 180 12.03 -10.24 7.05
CA ASP A 180 13.33 -10.23 7.72
C ASP A 180 13.16 -10.04 9.22
N PRO A 181 13.31 -11.11 10.04
CA PRO A 181 13.23 -10.99 11.50
C PRO A 181 14.48 -10.37 12.13
N SER A 182 15.54 -10.16 11.35
CA SER A 182 16.83 -9.64 11.83
C SER A 182 16.95 -8.12 11.74
N ILE A 183 15.86 -7.43 11.40
CA ILE A 183 15.85 -5.97 11.26
C ILE A 183 16.41 -5.27 12.49
N SER A 184 17.24 -4.28 12.28
CA SER A 184 17.88 -3.47 13.29
C SER A 184 17.98 -2.00 12.86
N TRP A 185 18.44 -1.13 13.76
CA TRP A 185 18.74 0.27 13.44
C TRP A 185 19.73 0.45 12.28
N LYS A 186 20.63 -0.50 12.05
CA LYS A 186 21.57 -0.49 10.91
C LYS A 186 20.86 -0.56 9.56
N ASP A 187 19.72 -1.21 9.50
CA ASP A 187 18.90 -1.26 8.29
C ASP A 187 18.28 0.09 7.97
N LEU A 188 17.98 0.89 9.00
CA LEU A 188 17.51 2.26 8.83
C LEU A 188 18.60 3.18 8.25
N GLU A 189 19.87 3.00 8.65
CA GLU A 189 21.01 3.74 8.11
C GLU A 189 21.11 3.50 6.59
N TRP A 190 21.09 2.23 6.16
CA TRP A 190 21.13 1.90 4.74
C TRP A 190 19.96 2.49 3.95
N ILE A 191 18.74 2.44 4.49
CA ILE A 191 17.56 3.03 3.84
C ILE A 191 17.68 4.55 3.79
N ARG A 192 18.17 5.18 4.87
CA ARG A 192 18.38 6.62 4.93
C ARG A 192 19.41 7.10 3.90
N ASP A 193 20.50 6.37 3.73
CA ASP A 193 21.53 6.69 2.74
C ASP A 193 21.00 6.60 1.30
N PHE A 194 20.05 5.69 1.08
CA PHE A 194 19.43 5.52 -0.23
C PHE A 194 18.28 6.50 -0.50
N TRP A 195 17.53 6.91 0.53
CA TRP A 195 16.34 7.75 0.41
C TRP A 195 16.59 9.20 0.86
N ASP A 196 16.56 10.15 -0.09
CA ASP A 196 16.86 11.56 0.17
C ASP A 196 15.68 12.36 0.75
N GLY A 197 14.45 11.86 0.60
CA GLY A 197 13.22 12.50 1.04
C GLY A 197 12.90 12.32 2.53
N SER A 198 11.72 12.75 2.94
CA SER A 198 11.23 12.53 4.30
C SER A 198 11.01 11.05 4.57
N MET A 199 11.21 10.61 5.83
CA MET A 199 11.02 9.22 6.24
C MET A 199 10.20 9.14 7.51
N VAL A 200 9.18 8.31 7.51
CA VAL A 200 8.31 7.99 8.64
C VAL A 200 8.52 6.53 9.02
N ILE A 201 8.74 6.26 10.28
CA ILE A 201 8.81 4.89 10.83
C ILE A 201 7.42 4.49 11.28
N LYS A 202 6.96 3.33 10.80
CA LYS A 202 5.65 2.77 11.13
C LYS A 202 5.82 1.40 11.81
#